data_0b9f80e935152a6124253852366314ae
#
_entry.id   0b9f80e935152a6124253852366314ae
#
_cell.length_a   1.000
_cell.length_b   1.000
_cell.length_c   1.000
_cell.angle_alpha   90.00
_cell.angle_beta   90.00
_cell.angle_gamma   90.00
#
_symmetry.space_group_name_H-M   'P 1'
#
loop_
_entity.id
_entity.type
_entity.pdbx_description
1 polymer ?
#
loop_
_entity_poly.entity_id
_entity_poly.type
_entity_poly.pdbx_seq_one_letter_code
_entity_poly.pdbx_strand_id
1 'polypeptide(L)'
;MNTAVLTRAGIAAAGAALLVGGLTGCGTGKADGKTAAKAETPADAVKASYAKTVAAKFAKYEMTITTGSGKAEQLTGTKGWYPSSTGIDDKGDGANQVMIGDVIYTHSDKPLEGKSWMKMNLNKGGKPRSRFNDDPADYLAVLLGQQKLTLVGTEQMDGGEAKHLKASLTNADLLAADESTKVMEAANRQYLHEALKEYVTLDVDLWIGKDGYPVRVDSAQGTKDGTTKVSAKFSGFGTTAPVTAPPADQVADFDDVMKGIDGKLKGVDDTLKEADQTLKDAGLGGLGGS
;
A
#
# COMPACT_ATOMS: atom_id res chain seq x y z
N MET A 1 2.55 47.41 -38.45
CA MET A 1 1.61 47.29 -39.59
C MET A 1 0.95 45.91 -39.48
N ASN A 2 -0.41 45.93 -39.39
CA ASN A 2 -1.42 44.86 -39.47
C ASN A 2 -1.46 43.85 -38.31
N THR A 3 -2.25 44.01 -37.29
CA THR A 3 -3.74 44.02 -37.05
C THR A 3 -4.53 42.93 -37.80
N ALA A 4 -5.03 41.95 -37.06
CA ALA A 4 -6.34 41.30 -37.21
C ALA A 4 -6.51 40.39 -35.93
N VAL A 5 -7.29 40.63 -35.00
CA VAL A 5 -8.70 40.89 -34.64
C VAL A 5 -9.66 39.87 -35.29
N LEU A 6 -10.50 39.37 -34.38
CA LEU A 6 -11.80 38.67 -34.53
C LEU A 6 -11.72 37.15 -34.36
N THR A 7 -12.60 36.44 -33.65
CA THR A 7 -13.98 36.82 -33.16
C THR A 7 -14.43 35.79 -32.13
N ARG A 8 -15.24 36.24 -31.19
CA ARG A 8 -16.08 35.49 -30.25
C ARG A 8 -17.18 34.70 -30.99
N ALA A 9 -17.52 33.56 -30.45
CA ALA A 9 -18.87 32.99 -30.39
C ALA A 9 -18.74 31.65 -29.62
N GLY A 10 -19.57 31.24 -28.72
CA GLY A 10 -20.92 31.62 -28.39
C GLY A 10 -21.44 30.50 -27.47
N ILE A 11 -22.11 30.91 -26.45
CA ILE A 11 -22.81 30.16 -25.41
C ILE A 11 -23.86 29.24 -26.06
N ALA A 12 -23.98 28.00 -25.55
CA ALA A 12 -25.24 27.28 -25.60
C ALA A 12 -25.44 26.53 -24.28
N ALA A 13 -26.23 27.16 -23.43
CA ALA A 13 -26.95 26.53 -22.33
C ALA A 13 -28.19 25.88 -22.90
N ALA A 14 -28.46 24.64 -22.58
CA ALA A 14 -29.74 23.97 -22.73
C ALA A 14 -29.80 22.94 -21.61
N GLY A 15 -30.58 23.06 -20.59
CA GLY A 15 -32.04 23.14 -20.68
C GLY A 15 -32.58 21.86 -20.09
N ALA A 16 -32.77 21.84 -18.71
CA ALA A 16 -33.47 20.79 -18.01
C ALA A 16 -34.91 20.65 -18.55
N ALA A 17 -35.27 19.46 -19.01
CA ALA A 17 -36.67 19.10 -19.27
C ALA A 17 -37.12 18.07 -18.23
N LEU A 18 -37.80 18.54 -17.22
CA LEU A 18 -38.67 17.76 -16.35
C LEU A 18 -39.92 17.38 -17.15
N LEU A 19 -40.05 16.15 -17.52
CA LEU A 19 -41.33 15.60 -18.00
C LEU A 19 -42.00 14.83 -16.85
N VAL A 20 -42.87 15.51 -16.14
CA VAL A 20 -43.95 14.92 -15.35
C VAL A 20 -45.06 14.53 -16.34
N GLY A 21 -45.19 13.27 -16.64
CA GLY A 21 -46.26 12.68 -17.41
C GLY A 21 -47.06 11.73 -16.55
N GLY A 22 -48.16 12.25 -15.95
CA GLY A 22 -49.19 11.40 -15.37
C GLY A 22 -50.00 10.73 -16.48
N LEU A 23 -50.16 9.43 -16.40
CA LEU A 23 -51.19 8.69 -17.15
C LEU A 23 -51.88 7.70 -16.22
N THR A 24 -53.08 8.07 -15.84
CA THR A 24 -54.08 7.15 -15.32
C THR A 24 -54.53 6.22 -16.44
N GLY A 25 -54.19 4.94 -16.32
CA GLY A 25 -54.69 3.89 -17.20
C GLY A 25 -55.05 2.66 -16.35
N CYS A 26 -56.33 2.49 -16.05
CA CYS A 26 -56.86 1.22 -15.56
C CYS A 26 -56.76 0.17 -16.65
N GLY A 27 -55.86 -0.82 -16.44
CA GLY A 27 -55.79 -2.01 -17.26
C GLY A 27 -55.50 -3.19 -16.34
N THR A 28 -56.49 -4.09 -16.20
CA THR A 28 -56.37 -5.38 -15.53
C THR A 28 -55.44 -6.31 -16.33
N GLY A 29 -54.15 -6.24 -16.04
CA GLY A 29 -53.14 -7.17 -16.57
C GLY A 29 -52.35 -7.68 -15.39
N LYS A 30 -52.18 -9.02 -15.26
CA LYS A 30 -51.29 -9.69 -14.30
C LYS A 30 -49.92 -9.02 -14.38
N ALA A 31 -49.55 -8.29 -13.33
CA ALA A 31 -48.21 -7.80 -13.17
C ALA A 31 -47.31 -8.95 -12.77
N ASP A 32 -46.53 -9.47 -13.73
CA ASP A 32 -45.34 -10.20 -13.42
C ASP A 32 -44.43 -9.23 -12.66
N GLY A 33 -44.32 -9.44 -11.35
CA GLY A 33 -43.53 -8.62 -10.45
C GLY A 33 -42.02 -8.73 -10.80
N LYS A 34 -41.59 -7.96 -11.78
CA LYS A 34 -40.17 -7.57 -11.84
C LYS A 34 -39.87 -6.74 -10.59
N THR A 35 -39.42 -7.42 -9.54
CA THR A 35 -38.80 -6.74 -8.39
C THR A 35 -37.71 -5.85 -8.97
N ALA A 36 -37.89 -4.53 -8.92
CA ALA A 36 -36.83 -3.60 -9.29
C ALA A 36 -35.60 -3.99 -8.46
N ALA A 37 -34.50 -4.36 -9.12
CA ALA A 37 -33.27 -4.70 -8.44
C ALA A 37 -32.90 -3.51 -7.54
N LYS A 38 -32.78 -3.77 -6.24
CA LYS A 38 -32.38 -2.74 -5.27
C LYS A 38 -31.06 -2.16 -5.75
N ALA A 39 -30.97 -0.85 -5.89
CA ALA A 39 -29.74 -0.18 -6.29
C ALA A 39 -28.63 -0.56 -5.30
N GLU A 40 -27.48 -1.00 -5.82
CA GLU A 40 -26.32 -1.37 -5.02
C GLU A 40 -25.84 -0.16 -4.20
N THR A 41 -25.72 -0.34 -2.91
CA THR A 41 -25.20 0.72 -2.03
C THR A 41 -23.66 0.79 -2.08
N PRO A 42 -23.03 1.93 -1.71
CA PRO A 42 -21.58 2.02 -1.57
C PRO A 42 -20.99 0.91 -0.69
N ALA A 43 -21.66 0.57 0.40
CA ALA A 43 -21.26 -0.49 1.32
C ALA A 43 -21.33 -1.89 0.66
N ASP A 44 -22.35 -2.14 -0.15
CA ASP A 44 -22.48 -3.41 -0.89
C ASP A 44 -21.34 -3.55 -1.92
N ALA A 45 -21.03 -2.45 -2.64
CA ALA A 45 -19.93 -2.41 -3.60
C ALA A 45 -18.56 -2.70 -2.94
N VAL A 46 -18.27 -2.06 -1.81
CA VAL A 46 -17.03 -2.31 -1.04
C VAL A 46 -16.97 -3.75 -0.54
N LYS A 47 -18.07 -4.27 0.02
CA LYS A 47 -18.14 -5.64 0.53
C LYS A 47 -17.90 -6.68 -0.57
N ALA A 48 -18.52 -6.50 -1.73
CA ALA A 48 -18.34 -7.39 -2.88
C ALA A 48 -16.90 -7.33 -3.42
N SER A 49 -16.35 -6.12 -3.54
CA SER A 49 -14.98 -5.88 -3.96
C SER A 49 -13.97 -6.49 -2.99
N TYR A 50 -14.18 -6.34 -1.67
CA TYR A 50 -13.33 -6.95 -0.64
C TYR A 50 -13.27 -8.46 -0.78
N ALA A 51 -14.42 -9.15 -0.84
CA ALA A 51 -14.47 -10.61 -0.96
C ALA A 51 -13.73 -11.10 -2.21
N LYS A 52 -13.90 -10.40 -3.33
CA LYS A 52 -13.24 -10.72 -4.59
C LYS A 52 -11.74 -10.47 -4.55
N THR A 53 -11.33 -9.35 -3.97
CA THR A 53 -9.93 -8.97 -3.81
C THR A 53 -9.19 -9.98 -2.94
N VAL A 54 -9.74 -10.34 -1.78
CA VAL A 54 -9.14 -11.34 -0.89
C VAL A 54 -8.95 -12.68 -1.59
N ALA A 55 -9.93 -13.11 -2.40
CA ALA A 55 -9.83 -14.34 -3.17
C ALA A 55 -8.72 -14.32 -4.23
N ALA A 56 -8.39 -13.15 -4.79
CA ALA A 56 -7.33 -12.99 -5.79
C ALA A 56 -5.91 -13.10 -5.21
N LYS A 57 -5.73 -12.80 -3.93
CA LYS A 57 -4.48 -12.90 -3.13
C LYS A 57 -3.35 -11.96 -3.54
N PHE A 58 -3.18 -11.67 -4.83
CA PHE A 58 -2.09 -10.86 -5.37
C PHE A 58 -2.58 -9.94 -6.48
N ALA A 59 -1.92 -8.79 -6.59
CA ALA A 59 -2.07 -7.86 -7.71
C ALA A 59 -0.74 -7.19 -8.04
N LYS A 60 -0.60 -6.74 -9.27
CA LYS A 60 0.43 -5.77 -9.64
C LYS A 60 0.04 -4.41 -9.12
N TYR A 61 1.01 -3.58 -8.77
CA TYR A 61 0.78 -2.22 -8.34
C TYR A 61 1.78 -1.24 -8.97
N GLU A 62 1.31 -0.01 -9.13
CA GLU A 62 2.10 1.19 -9.36
C GLU A 62 1.68 2.20 -8.29
N MET A 63 2.63 2.70 -7.51
CA MET A 63 2.33 3.52 -6.35
C MET A 63 3.26 4.73 -6.30
N THR A 64 2.69 5.87 -5.94
CA THR A 64 3.45 7.07 -5.59
C THR A 64 3.15 7.41 -4.13
N ILE A 65 4.18 7.50 -3.32
CA ILE A 65 4.10 7.90 -1.91
C ILE A 65 4.73 9.28 -1.80
N THR A 66 4.00 10.24 -1.24
CA THR A 66 4.51 11.59 -0.96
C THR A 66 4.43 11.87 0.53
N THR A 67 5.57 12.02 1.18
CA THR A 67 5.65 12.34 2.60
C THR A 67 5.43 13.82 2.88
N GLY A 68 5.25 14.20 4.15
CA GLY A 68 5.09 15.59 4.58
C GLY A 68 6.25 16.51 4.18
N SER A 69 7.44 15.96 3.92
CA SER A 69 8.60 16.72 3.38
C SER A 69 8.49 17.08 1.90
N GLY A 70 7.43 16.59 1.21
CA GLY A 70 7.23 16.79 -0.22
C GLY A 70 8.06 15.86 -1.12
N LYS A 71 8.88 14.96 -0.55
CA LYS A 71 9.60 13.94 -1.32
C LYS A 71 8.60 12.90 -1.82
N ALA A 72 8.59 12.67 -3.12
CA ALA A 72 7.80 11.63 -3.76
C ALA A 72 8.69 10.43 -4.10
N GLU A 73 8.19 9.22 -3.82
CA GLU A 73 8.79 7.95 -4.16
C GLU A 73 7.83 7.18 -5.06
N GLN A 74 8.34 6.58 -6.12
CA GLN A 74 7.56 5.77 -7.06
C GLN A 74 7.97 4.31 -6.93
N LEU A 75 7.01 3.45 -6.67
CA LEU A 75 7.19 2.02 -6.48
C LEU A 75 6.33 1.26 -7.47
N THR A 76 6.86 0.18 -8.01
CA THR A 76 6.11 -0.77 -8.84
C THR A 76 6.40 -2.19 -8.39
N GLY A 77 5.52 -3.12 -8.71
CA GLY A 77 5.78 -4.51 -8.38
C GLY A 77 4.52 -5.34 -8.18
N THR A 78 4.63 -6.33 -7.29
CA THR A 78 3.54 -7.22 -6.90
C THR A 78 3.29 -7.10 -5.41
N LYS A 79 2.04 -6.93 -5.02
CA LYS A 79 1.57 -7.00 -3.62
C LYS A 79 0.69 -8.21 -3.41
N GLY A 80 0.87 -8.86 -2.27
CA GLY A 80 -0.01 -9.85 -1.70
C GLY A 80 -0.53 -9.40 -0.34
N TRP A 81 -1.74 -9.79 -0.03
CA TRP A 81 -2.38 -9.55 1.26
C TRP A 81 -2.66 -10.87 1.95
N TYR A 82 -2.41 -10.90 3.14
CA TYR A 82 -2.35 -11.99 4.13
C TYR A 82 -2.15 -13.43 3.63
N PRO A 83 -1.02 -14.02 4.03
CA PRO A 83 0.10 -13.35 4.69
C PRO A 83 0.73 -12.33 3.75
N SER A 84 1.03 -11.13 4.26
CA SER A 84 1.50 -10.05 3.39
C SER A 84 2.84 -10.38 2.76
N SER A 85 2.92 -10.17 1.46
CA SER A 85 4.15 -10.30 0.70
C SER A 85 4.21 -9.20 -0.37
N THR A 86 5.38 -8.62 -0.58
CA THR A 86 5.55 -7.55 -1.54
C THR A 86 6.85 -7.77 -2.29
N GLY A 87 6.76 -7.84 -3.62
CA GLY A 87 7.91 -7.67 -4.50
C GLY A 87 7.92 -6.23 -4.99
N ILE A 88 9.00 -5.53 -4.79
CA ILE A 88 9.19 -4.16 -5.22
C ILE A 88 10.24 -4.16 -6.32
N ASP A 89 9.87 -3.60 -7.48
CA ASP A 89 10.79 -3.25 -8.55
C ASP A 89 10.96 -1.73 -8.50
N ASP A 90 12.00 -1.27 -7.83
CA ASP A 90 12.31 0.15 -7.70
C ASP A 90 13.03 0.62 -8.98
N LYS A 91 12.37 1.46 -9.75
CA LYS A 91 12.94 2.06 -10.96
C LYS A 91 13.92 3.20 -10.66
N GLY A 92 14.01 3.67 -9.41
CA GLY A 92 14.85 4.81 -9.03
C GLY A 92 16.30 4.44 -8.79
N ASP A 93 16.57 3.56 -7.84
CA ASP A 93 17.93 3.23 -7.35
C ASP A 93 18.35 1.78 -7.64
N GLY A 94 17.57 1.03 -8.41
CA GLY A 94 17.91 -0.34 -8.83
C GLY A 94 17.85 -1.39 -7.71
N ALA A 95 17.23 -1.09 -6.59
CA ALA A 95 17.10 -2.01 -5.47
C ALA A 95 15.85 -2.87 -5.62
N ASN A 96 15.97 -4.03 -6.23
CA ASN A 96 14.92 -5.03 -6.15
C ASN A 96 14.77 -5.51 -4.70
N GLN A 97 13.56 -5.43 -4.18
CA GLN A 97 13.27 -5.88 -2.83
C GLN A 97 12.12 -6.90 -2.84
N VAL A 98 12.22 -7.87 -1.95
CA VAL A 98 11.15 -8.83 -1.66
C VAL A 98 10.91 -8.79 -0.16
N MET A 99 9.65 -8.60 0.23
CA MET A 99 9.25 -8.67 1.63
C MET A 99 8.23 -9.80 1.81
N ILE A 100 8.46 -10.67 2.78
CA ILE A 100 7.53 -11.74 3.15
C ILE A 100 7.36 -11.71 4.65
N GLY A 101 6.16 -11.31 5.08
CA GLY A 101 5.91 -11.01 6.49
C GLY A 101 6.88 -9.93 7.00
N ASP A 102 7.63 -10.26 8.03
CA ASP A 102 8.61 -9.34 8.63
C ASP A 102 10.05 -9.49 8.08
N VAL A 103 10.24 -10.31 7.05
CA VAL A 103 11.55 -10.51 6.44
C VAL A 103 11.65 -9.74 5.13
N ILE A 104 12.61 -8.82 5.06
CA ILE A 104 12.97 -8.11 3.84
C ILE A 104 14.22 -8.73 3.22
N TYR A 105 14.18 -8.94 1.91
CA TYR A 105 15.30 -9.35 1.07
C TYR A 105 15.61 -8.18 0.14
N THR A 106 16.84 -7.73 0.14
CA THR A 106 17.33 -6.66 -0.75
C THR A 106 18.34 -7.23 -1.72
N HIS A 107 18.15 -7.04 -3.00
CA HIS A 107 19.11 -7.42 -4.04
C HIS A 107 20.25 -6.42 -4.07
N SER A 108 21.46 -6.90 -4.34
CA SER A 108 22.66 -6.08 -4.54
C SER A 108 23.39 -6.54 -5.79
N ASP A 109 23.73 -5.60 -6.66
CA ASP A 109 24.60 -5.84 -7.82
C ASP A 109 26.06 -6.12 -7.42
N LYS A 110 26.37 -5.88 -6.14
CA LYS A 110 27.68 -6.23 -5.54
C LYS A 110 27.49 -7.38 -4.56
N PRO A 111 27.60 -8.64 -5.01
CA PRO A 111 27.41 -9.79 -4.14
C PRO A 111 28.34 -9.77 -2.94
N LEU A 112 27.81 -10.11 -1.77
CA LEU A 112 28.59 -10.33 -0.57
C LEU A 112 28.87 -11.83 -0.43
N GLU A 113 30.14 -12.23 -0.46
CA GLU A 113 30.55 -13.64 -0.39
C GLU A 113 29.84 -14.54 -1.43
N GLY A 114 29.65 -14.00 -2.65
CA GLY A 114 28.96 -14.68 -3.75
C GLY A 114 27.43 -14.70 -3.67
N LYS A 115 26.84 -14.07 -2.66
CA LYS A 115 25.39 -13.98 -2.46
C LYS A 115 24.88 -12.61 -2.90
N SER A 116 23.91 -12.60 -3.80
CA SER A 116 23.34 -11.38 -4.38
C SER A 116 22.16 -10.80 -3.59
N TRP A 117 21.65 -11.53 -2.60
CA TRP A 117 20.56 -11.09 -1.75
C TRP A 117 21.01 -11.01 -0.28
N MET A 118 20.51 -9.99 0.42
CA MET A 118 20.66 -9.86 1.86
C MET A 118 19.28 -9.89 2.50
N LYS A 119 19.07 -10.80 3.46
CA LYS A 119 17.85 -10.82 4.26
C LYS A 119 18.06 -10.13 5.60
N MET A 120 17.03 -9.42 6.04
CA MET A 120 16.96 -8.82 7.36
C MET A 120 15.58 -9.07 7.96
N ASN A 121 15.54 -9.53 9.21
CA ASN A 121 14.29 -9.63 9.95
C ASN A 121 14.00 -8.30 10.62
N LEU A 122 12.88 -7.65 10.25
CA LEU A 122 12.47 -6.37 10.77
C LEU A 122 11.84 -6.47 12.17
N ASN A 123 11.49 -7.68 12.61
CA ASN A 123 10.83 -7.96 13.88
C ASN A 123 11.76 -8.60 14.92
N LYS A 124 12.95 -8.02 15.13
CA LYS A 124 13.90 -8.53 16.13
C LYS A 124 13.45 -8.39 17.59
N GLY A 125 12.34 -7.72 17.86
CA GLY A 125 11.81 -7.48 19.21
C GLY A 125 10.60 -8.32 19.60
N GLY A 126 10.18 -9.28 18.77
CA GLY A 126 9.05 -10.19 19.07
C GLY A 126 7.65 -9.55 19.00
N LYS A 127 7.56 -8.28 18.59
CA LYS A 127 6.27 -7.64 18.30
C LYS A 127 6.13 -7.49 16.78
N PRO A 128 5.12 -8.11 16.16
CA PRO A 128 4.84 -7.86 14.75
C PRO A 128 4.75 -6.36 14.49
N ARG A 129 5.39 -5.90 13.43
CA ARG A 129 5.20 -4.51 13.01
C ARG A 129 3.78 -4.38 12.50
N SER A 130 2.95 -3.72 13.29
CA SER A 130 1.66 -3.26 12.85
C SER A 130 1.90 -2.10 11.89
N ARG A 131 1.56 -2.28 10.63
CA ARG A 131 1.53 -1.19 9.65
C ARG A 131 0.38 -1.43 8.68
N PHE A 132 -0.19 -0.34 8.25
CA PHE A 132 -1.07 -0.33 7.10
C PHE A 132 -0.21 -0.58 5.86
N ASN A 133 -0.56 -1.60 5.06
CA ASN A 133 0.31 -2.06 3.98
C ASN A 133 0.08 -1.33 2.66
N ASP A 134 -0.89 -0.41 2.60
CA ASP A 134 -1.32 0.25 1.36
C ASP A 134 -1.69 -0.75 0.26
N ASP A 135 -2.18 -1.93 0.64
CA ASP A 135 -2.71 -2.90 -0.28
C ASP A 135 -4.22 -2.70 -0.50
N PRO A 136 -4.78 -3.19 -1.61
CA PRO A 136 -6.17 -2.96 -1.93
C PRO A 136 -7.15 -3.63 -0.96
N ALA A 137 -6.76 -4.73 -0.29
CA ALA A 137 -7.61 -5.39 0.69
C ALA A 137 -7.68 -4.59 2.00
N ASP A 138 -6.58 -3.97 2.42
CA ASP A 138 -6.54 -3.11 3.61
C ASP A 138 -7.45 -1.89 3.43
N TYR A 139 -7.37 -1.19 2.29
CA TYR A 139 -8.25 -0.06 2.00
C TYR A 139 -9.73 -0.46 1.98
N LEU A 140 -10.05 -1.57 1.32
CA LEU A 140 -11.43 -2.07 1.31
C LEU A 140 -11.89 -2.47 2.71
N ALA A 141 -11.04 -3.11 3.52
CA ALA A 141 -11.36 -3.51 4.88
C ALA A 141 -11.68 -2.31 5.77
N VAL A 142 -10.88 -1.24 5.68
CA VAL A 142 -11.11 0.02 6.40
C VAL A 142 -12.45 0.65 6.03
N LEU A 143 -12.86 0.54 4.76
CA LEU A 143 -14.10 1.12 4.27
C LEU A 143 -15.34 0.26 4.56
N LEU A 144 -15.18 -0.99 4.99
CA LEU A 144 -16.28 -1.85 5.42
C LEU A 144 -17.06 -1.21 6.57
N GLY A 145 -18.37 -1.05 6.38
CA GLY A 145 -19.28 -0.54 7.43
C GLY A 145 -19.13 0.95 7.77
N GLN A 146 -18.32 1.70 7.04
CA GLN A 146 -18.17 3.13 7.28
C GLN A 146 -19.42 3.90 6.89
N GLN A 147 -19.99 4.65 7.85
CA GLN A 147 -21.17 5.48 7.65
C GLN A 147 -20.92 6.68 6.72
N LYS A 148 -19.65 7.12 6.67
CA LYS A 148 -19.22 8.28 5.86
C LYS A 148 -18.81 7.91 4.44
N LEU A 149 -18.99 6.65 4.04
CA LEU A 149 -18.70 6.21 2.68
C LEU A 149 -19.77 6.71 1.71
N THR A 150 -19.35 7.40 0.67
CA THR A 150 -20.23 7.99 -0.34
C THR A 150 -19.86 7.55 -1.74
N LEU A 151 -20.85 7.40 -2.64
CA LEU A 151 -20.64 7.24 -4.07
C LEU A 151 -20.54 8.63 -4.69
N VAL A 152 -19.39 8.94 -5.28
CA VAL A 152 -19.17 10.19 -6.04
C VAL A 152 -19.81 10.07 -7.43
N GLY A 153 -19.63 8.92 -8.08
CA GLY A 153 -20.17 8.66 -9.41
C GLY A 153 -19.45 7.52 -10.11
N THR A 154 -19.58 7.49 -11.44
CA THR A 154 -18.83 6.60 -12.32
C THR A 154 -17.90 7.43 -13.17
N GLU A 155 -16.65 7.04 -13.23
CA GLU A 155 -15.59 7.74 -13.95
C GLU A 155 -14.93 6.82 -14.98
N GLN A 156 -14.46 7.43 -16.09
CA GLN A 156 -13.68 6.71 -17.10
C GLN A 156 -12.22 6.64 -16.65
N MET A 157 -11.71 5.44 -16.49
CA MET A 157 -10.32 5.15 -16.13
C MET A 157 -9.61 4.46 -17.30
N ASP A 158 -8.28 4.29 -17.20
CA ASP A 158 -7.47 3.63 -18.24
C ASP A 158 -7.96 2.19 -18.59
N GLY A 159 -8.53 1.48 -17.61
CA GLY A 159 -9.09 0.12 -17.76
C GLY A 159 -10.60 0.06 -18.02
N GLY A 160 -11.27 1.19 -18.28
CA GLY A 160 -12.72 1.29 -18.47
C GLY A 160 -13.41 2.08 -17.36
N GLU A 161 -14.74 1.99 -17.29
CA GLU A 161 -15.50 2.69 -16.25
C GLU A 161 -15.26 2.08 -14.87
N ALA A 162 -15.13 2.94 -13.85
CA ALA A 162 -15.02 2.57 -12.46
C ALA A 162 -15.97 3.40 -11.59
N LYS A 163 -16.52 2.78 -10.55
CA LYS A 163 -17.29 3.47 -9.50
C LYS A 163 -16.31 4.18 -8.59
N HIS A 164 -16.46 5.48 -8.43
CA HIS A 164 -15.67 6.30 -7.51
C HIS A 164 -16.39 6.42 -6.17
N LEU A 165 -15.74 5.95 -5.13
CA LEU A 165 -16.20 6.01 -3.74
C LEU A 165 -15.25 6.90 -2.95
N LYS A 166 -15.79 7.61 -1.94
CA LYS A 166 -15.01 8.51 -1.09
C LYS A 166 -15.39 8.38 0.36
N ALA A 167 -14.40 8.48 1.25
CA ALA A 167 -14.60 8.59 2.69
C ALA A 167 -13.54 9.51 3.30
N SER A 168 -13.96 10.28 4.33
CA SER A 168 -13.08 11.06 5.20
C SER A 168 -13.30 10.59 6.64
N LEU A 169 -12.32 9.92 7.20
CA LEU A 169 -12.41 9.16 8.44
C LEU A 169 -11.50 9.78 9.52
N THR A 170 -12.03 9.90 10.71
CA THR A 170 -11.24 10.19 11.92
C THR A 170 -10.75 8.90 12.57
N ASN A 171 -9.81 9.00 13.50
CA ASN A 171 -9.38 7.86 14.30
C ASN A 171 -10.57 7.13 14.98
N ALA A 172 -11.55 7.89 15.49
CA ALA A 172 -12.75 7.31 16.09
C ALA A 172 -13.59 6.52 15.07
N ASP A 173 -13.74 7.00 13.84
CA ASP A 173 -14.44 6.27 12.78
C ASP A 173 -13.71 4.98 12.41
N LEU A 174 -12.36 5.04 12.32
CA LEU A 174 -11.52 3.90 12.01
C LEU A 174 -11.62 2.79 13.06
N LEU A 175 -11.60 3.17 14.33
CA LEU A 175 -11.68 2.21 15.44
C LEU A 175 -13.11 1.69 15.68
N ALA A 176 -14.14 2.46 15.32
CA ALA A 176 -15.53 2.03 15.44
C ALA A 176 -15.94 0.97 14.40
N ALA A 177 -15.18 0.82 13.32
CA ALA A 177 -15.44 -0.14 12.25
C ALA A 177 -15.15 -1.61 12.62
N ASP A 178 -14.76 -1.91 13.85
CA ASP A 178 -14.32 -3.24 14.29
C ASP A 178 -15.37 -4.35 14.02
N GLU A 179 -16.66 -4.05 14.17
CA GLU A 179 -17.74 -5.00 13.86
C GLU A 179 -17.81 -5.36 12.37
N SER A 180 -17.59 -4.41 11.47
CA SER A 180 -17.65 -4.63 10.01
C SER A 180 -16.44 -5.38 9.49
N THR A 181 -15.31 -5.29 10.17
CA THR A 181 -14.10 -6.05 9.85
C THR A 181 -14.13 -7.51 10.30
N LYS A 182 -15.21 -7.97 10.93
CA LYS A 182 -15.39 -9.39 11.33
C LYS A 182 -15.37 -10.39 10.15
N VAL A 183 -15.54 -9.90 8.92
CA VAL A 183 -15.34 -10.71 7.71
C VAL A 183 -13.88 -11.08 7.47
N MET A 184 -12.96 -10.38 8.14
CA MET A 184 -11.52 -10.68 8.09
C MET A 184 -11.16 -11.81 9.05
N GLU A 185 -10.10 -12.53 8.75
CA GLU A 185 -9.50 -13.44 9.74
C GLU A 185 -9.03 -12.65 10.98
N ALA A 186 -9.13 -13.29 12.15
CA ALA A 186 -8.88 -12.62 13.42
C ALA A 186 -7.48 -11.97 13.52
N ALA A 187 -6.46 -12.66 13.01
CA ALA A 187 -5.08 -12.15 13.02
C ALA A 187 -4.94 -10.89 12.16
N ASN A 188 -5.56 -10.87 10.97
CA ASN A 188 -5.54 -9.70 10.07
C ASN A 188 -6.30 -8.52 10.66
N ARG A 189 -7.45 -8.78 11.25
CA ARG A 189 -8.24 -7.74 11.92
C ARG A 189 -7.46 -7.10 13.06
N GLN A 190 -6.83 -7.90 13.91
CA GLN A 190 -5.99 -7.38 14.99
C GLN A 190 -4.84 -6.54 14.45
N TYR A 191 -4.17 -7.03 13.41
CA TYR A 191 -3.07 -6.33 12.74
C TYR A 191 -3.52 -4.97 12.19
N LEU A 192 -4.62 -4.95 11.44
CA LEU A 192 -5.19 -3.72 10.89
C LEU A 192 -5.60 -2.75 12.01
N HIS A 193 -6.26 -3.24 13.06
CA HIS A 193 -6.69 -2.43 14.20
C HIS A 193 -5.50 -1.76 14.90
N GLU A 194 -4.40 -2.48 15.13
CA GLU A 194 -3.18 -1.90 15.71
C GLU A 194 -2.55 -0.84 14.78
N ALA A 195 -2.53 -1.11 13.46
CA ALA A 195 -2.03 -0.16 12.48
C ALA A 195 -2.84 1.15 12.48
N LEU A 196 -4.16 1.05 12.55
CA LEU A 196 -5.06 2.21 12.50
C LEU A 196 -4.97 3.13 13.73
N LYS A 197 -4.41 2.67 14.85
CA LYS A 197 -4.18 3.52 16.02
C LYS A 197 -3.20 4.66 15.79
N GLU A 198 -2.31 4.51 14.82
CA GLU A 198 -1.32 5.53 14.47
C GLU A 198 -1.94 6.69 13.66
N TYR A 199 -3.12 6.49 13.08
CA TYR A 199 -3.76 7.51 12.26
C TYR A 199 -4.65 8.44 13.07
N VAL A 200 -4.55 9.73 12.77
CA VAL A 200 -5.46 10.77 13.26
C VAL A 200 -6.64 10.94 12.29
N THR A 201 -6.32 10.94 11.00
CA THR A 201 -7.28 11.02 9.90
C THR A 201 -6.87 10.12 8.75
N LEU A 202 -7.86 9.67 7.98
CA LEU A 202 -7.66 8.94 6.73
C LEU A 202 -8.70 9.40 5.71
N ASP A 203 -8.26 10.12 4.69
CA ASP A 203 -9.07 10.41 3.52
C ASP A 203 -8.77 9.36 2.46
N VAL A 204 -9.82 8.79 1.84
CA VAL A 204 -9.70 7.77 0.81
C VAL A 204 -10.63 8.09 -0.34
N ASP A 205 -10.07 8.10 -1.54
CA ASP A 205 -10.78 8.00 -2.80
C ASP A 205 -10.47 6.63 -3.41
N LEU A 206 -11.49 5.83 -3.71
CA LEU A 206 -11.40 4.45 -4.18
C LEU A 206 -12.17 4.28 -5.48
N TRP A 207 -11.54 3.70 -6.50
CA TRP A 207 -12.20 3.35 -7.76
C TRP A 207 -12.31 1.84 -7.91
N ILE A 208 -13.55 1.35 -8.05
CA ILE A 208 -13.85 -0.07 -8.28
C ILE A 208 -14.26 -0.23 -9.74
N GLY A 209 -13.48 -1.02 -10.49
CA GLY A 209 -13.73 -1.31 -11.89
C GLY A 209 -14.97 -2.19 -12.12
N LYS A 210 -15.41 -2.30 -13.38
CA LYS A 210 -16.57 -3.13 -13.77
C LYS A 210 -16.43 -4.61 -13.38
N ASP A 211 -15.20 -5.09 -13.32
CA ASP A 211 -14.88 -6.43 -12.86
C ASP A 211 -14.95 -6.60 -11.34
N GLY A 212 -15.25 -5.52 -10.59
CA GLY A 212 -15.41 -5.50 -9.15
C GLY A 212 -14.11 -5.45 -8.36
N TYR A 213 -12.95 -5.30 -8.99
CA TYR A 213 -11.68 -5.08 -8.31
C TYR A 213 -11.39 -3.59 -8.10
N PRO A 214 -10.70 -3.21 -7.02
CA PRO A 214 -10.18 -1.86 -6.87
C PRO A 214 -9.06 -1.61 -7.89
N VAL A 215 -9.24 -0.63 -8.75
CA VAL A 215 -8.27 -0.30 -9.82
C VAL A 215 -7.38 0.88 -9.44
N ARG A 216 -7.85 1.74 -8.52
CA ARG A 216 -7.10 2.87 -7.99
C ARG A 216 -7.53 3.21 -6.58
N VAL A 217 -6.58 3.65 -5.80
CA VAL A 217 -6.78 4.26 -4.48
C VAL A 217 -5.90 5.50 -4.39
N ASP A 218 -6.50 6.62 -3.98
CA ASP A 218 -5.78 7.79 -3.54
C ASP A 218 -6.09 7.99 -2.05
N SER A 219 -5.08 8.16 -1.22
CA SER A 219 -5.28 8.38 0.21
C SER A 219 -4.42 9.50 0.76
N ALA A 220 -4.92 10.16 1.82
CA ALA A 220 -4.15 11.06 2.65
C ALA A 220 -4.23 10.56 4.09
N GLN A 221 -3.10 10.13 4.61
CA GLN A 221 -2.93 9.47 5.90
C GLN A 221 -2.34 10.48 6.88
N GLY A 222 -3.16 11.07 7.73
CA GLY A 222 -2.74 11.99 8.78
C GLY A 222 -2.28 11.25 10.02
N THR A 223 -1.07 11.48 10.47
CA THR A 223 -0.50 10.99 11.74
C THR A 223 -0.05 12.17 12.61
N LYS A 224 0.47 11.90 13.79
CA LYS A 224 1.06 12.93 14.66
C LYS A 224 2.30 13.57 14.03
N ASP A 225 3.00 12.87 13.16
CA ASP A 225 4.25 13.28 12.54
C ASP A 225 4.04 13.97 11.19
N GLY A 226 2.81 14.06 10.71
CA GLY A 226 2.46 14.72 9.45
C GLY A 226 1.52 13.92 8.58
N THR A 227 1.41 14.31 7.32
CA THR A 227 0.53 13.66 6.35
C THR A 227 1.34 12.97 5.27
N THR A 228 1.05 11.70 5.04
CA THR A 228 1.53 10.93 3.89
C THR A 228 0.40 10.80 2.88
N LYS A 229 0.70 11.07 1.61
CA LYS A 229 -0.24 10.85 0.51
C LYS A 229 0.21 9.64 -0.29
N VAL A 230 -0.73 8.77 -0.62
CA VAL A 230 -0.51 7.59 -1.44
C VAL A 230 -1.44 7.65 -2.63
N SER A 231 -0.91 7.42 -3.83
CA SER A 231 -1.69 7.18 -5.03
C SER A 231 -1.25 5.84 -5.61
N ALA A 232 -2.16 4.87 -5.63
CA ALA A 232 -1.87 3.52 -6.06
C ALA A 232 -2.83 3.07 -7.16
N LYS A 233 -2.28 2.45 -8.21
CA LYS A 233 -3.02 1.72 -9.25
C LYS A 233 -2.78 0.24 -9.07
N PHE A 234 -3.82 -0.57 -9.26
CA PHE A 234 -3.75 -2.03 -9.14
C PHE A 234 -4.27 -2.71 -10.40
N SER A 235 -3.66 -3.84 -10.74
CA SER A 235 -4.03 -4.63 -11.92
C SER A 235 -3.64 -6.10 -11.77
N GLY A 236 -4.08 -6.95 -12.70
CA GLY A 236 -3.67 -8.35 -12.75
C GLY A 236 -4.18 -9.21 -11.60
N PHE A 237 -5.29 -8.84 -10.98
CA PHE A 237 -5.95 -9.64 -9.94
C PHE A 237 -6.26 -11.06 -10.43
N GLY A 238 -5.92 -12.06 -9.62
CA GLY A 238 -6.16 -13.47 -9.93
C GLY A 238 -5.25 -14.07 -11.02
N THR A 239 -4.41 -13.26 -11.67
CA THR A 239 -3.46 -13.71 -12.70
C THR A 239 -2.00 -13.42 -12.35
N THR A 240 -1.77 -12.61 -11.33
CA THR A 240 -0.43 -12.24 -10.86
C THR A 240 0.19 -13.40 -10.08
N ALA A 241 1.43 -13.75 -10.43
CA ALA A 241 2.17 -14.78 -9.71
C ALA A 241 2.46 -14.36 -8.26
N PRO A 242 2.47 -15.31 -7.30
CA PRO A 242 2.86 -15.04 -5.93
C PRO A 242 4.29 -14.51 -5.83
N VAL A 243 4.50 -13.60 -4.88
CA VAL A 243 5.85 -13.19 -4.48
C VAL A 243 6.49 -14.32 -3.68
N THR A 244 7.70 -14.69 -4.03
CA THR A 244 8.46 -15.75 -3.36
C THR A 244 9.81 -15.26 -2.86
N ALA A 245 10.32 -15.88 -1.81
CA ALA A 245 11.67 -15.58 -1.32
C ALA A 245 12.71 -15.93 -2.41
N PRO A 246 13.83 -15.19 -2.47
CA PRO A 246 14.97 -15.54 -3.30
C PRO A 246 15.54 -16.92 -2.94
N PRO A 247 16.26 -17.59 -3.87
CA PRO A 247 16.92 -18.87 -3.58
C PRO A 247 17.85 -18.77 -2.36
N ALA A 248 17.72 -19.71 -1.44
CA ALA A 248 18.41 -19.64 -0.13
C ALA A 248 19.95 -19.62 -0.24
N ASP A 249 20.50 -20.26 -1.26
CA ASP A 249 21.92 -20.27 -1.57
C ASP A 249 22.46 -18.90 -2.03
N GLN A 250 21.58 -18.02 -2.49
CA GLN A 250 21.89 -16.65 -2.91
C GLN A 250 21.64 -15.61 -1.82
N VAL A 251 21.23 -16.03 -0.62
CA VAL A 251 20.83 -15.11 0.46
C VAL A 251 21.86 -15.09 1.58
N ALA A 252 22.43 -13.91 1.86
CA ALA A 252 23.19 -13.65 3.08
C ALA A 252 22.25 -13.20 4.21
N ASP A 253 22.54 -13.62 5.44
CA ASP A 253 21.84 -13.12 6.62
C ASP A 253 22.57 -11.89 7.16
N PHE A 254 21.85 -10.76 7.28
CA PHE A 254 22.42 -9.50 7.77
C PHE A 254 23.07 -9.67 9.17
N ASP A 255 22.44 -10.43 10.06
CA ASP A 255 22.94 -10.61 11.42
C ASP A 255 24.23 -11.41 11.46
N ASP A 256 24.33 -12.43 10.61
CA ASP A 256 25.55 -13.22 10.52
C ASP A 256 26.70 -12.42 9.90
N VAL A 257 26.39 -11.59 8.91
CA VAL A 257 27.37 -10.65 8.34
C VAL A 257 27.87 -9.68 9.40
N MET A 258 26.97 -9.08 10.19
CA MET A 258 27.37 -8.15 11.26
C MET A 258 28.19 -8.82 12.35
N LYS A 259 27.82 -10.03 12.79
CA LYS A 259 28.66 -10.83 13.74
C LYS A 259 30.03 -11.11 13.18
N GLY A 260 30.13 -11.43 11.87
CA GLY A 260 31.43 -11.64 11.21
C GLY A 260 32.30 -10.38 11.20
N ILE A 261 31.70 -9.20 10.97
CA ILE A 261 32.38 -7.90 11.02
C ILE A 261 32.87 -7.62 12.47
N ASP A 262 32.00 -7.78 13.46
CA ASP A 262 32.32 -7.56 14.88
C ASP A 262 33.46 -8.48 15.32
N GLY A 263 33.47 -9.75 14.90
CA GLY A 263 34.53 -10.69 15.17
C GLY A 263 35.86 -10.26 14.56
N LYS A 264 35.85 -9.75 13.32
CA LYS A 264 37.07 -9.24 12.66
C LYS A 264 37.59 -7.98 13.34
N LEU A 265 36.71 -7.05 13.71
CA LEU A 265 37.09 -5.82 14.43
C LEU A 265 37.72 -6.14 15.78
N LYS A 266 37.13 -7.08 16.52
CA LYS A 266 37.73 -7.56 17.79
C LYS A 266 39.10 -8.18 17.58
N GLY A 267 39.26 -9.00 16.56
CA GLY A 267 40.57 -9.56 16.21
C GLY A 267 41.65 -8.52 15.90
N VAL A 268 41.28 -7.43 15.20
CA VAL A 268 42.16 -6.28 14.94
C VAL A 268 42.52 -5.58 16.25
N ASP A 269 41.56 -5.33 17.14
CA ASP A 269 41.77 -4.69 18.43
C ASP A 269 42.72 -5.53 19.33
N ASP A 270 42.54 -6.85 19.35
CA ASP A 270 43.41 -7.78 20.09
C ASP A 270 44.84 -7.78 19.51
N THR A 271 44.97 -7.77 18.17
CA THR A 271 46.30 -7.68 17.51
C THR A 271 47.03 -6.36 17.83
N LEU A 272 46.27 -5.24 17.84
CA LEU A 272 46.80 -3.92 18.20
C LEU A 272 47.28 -3.90 19.67
N LYS A 273 46.54 -4.50 20.58
CA LYS A 273 46.94 -4.62 21.99
C LYS A 273 48.21 -5.47 22.17
N GLU A 274 48.34 -6.60 21.46
CA GLU A 274 49.54 -7.42 21.46
C GLU A 274 50.74 -6.66 20.90
N ALA A 275 50.56 -5.90 19.81
CA ALA A 275 51.62 -5.07 19.24
C ALA A 275 52.04 -3.96 20.20
N ASP A 276 51.10 -3.27 20.86
CA ASP A 276 51.39 -2.24 21.87
C ASP A 276 52.16 -2.85 23.08
N GLN A 277 51.77 -4.02 23.54
CA GLN A 277 52.49 -4.73 24.60
C GLN A 277 53.91 -5.11 24.18
N THR A 278 54.10 -5.61 22.97
CA THR A 278 55.41 -5.96 22.42
C THR A 278 56.33 -4.74 22.33
N LEU A 279 55.79 -3.59 21.91
CA LEU A 279 56.53 -2.32 21.87
C LEU A 279 56.91 -1.83 23.26
N LYS A 280 56.05 -1.98 24.25
CA LYS A 280 56.38 -1.68 25.66
C LYS A 280 57.47 -2.58 26.22
N ASP A 281 57.41 -3.88 25.96
CA ASP A 281 58.37 -4.88 26.39
C ASP A 281 59.75 -4.66 25.72
N ALA A 282 59.78 -4.15 24.48
CA ALA A 282 60.96 -3.74 23.77
C ALA A 282 61.56 -2.37 24.20
N GLY A 283 60.94 -1.71 25.18
CA GLY A 283 61.38 -0.40 25.67
C GLY A 283 61.09 0.76 24.74
N LEU A 284 60.23 0.58 23.72
CA LEU A 284 59.83 1.58 22.72
C LEU A 284 58.46 2.20 23.01
N GLY A 285 57.87 1.91 24.16
CA GLY A 285 56.51 2.29 24.54
C GLY A 285 56.35 3.72 25.08
N GLY A 286 56.99 4.72 24.48
CA GLY A 286 57.00 6.08 25.03
C GLY A 286 56.92 7.23 24.01
N LEU A 287 56.58 7.01 22.74
CA LEU A 287 56.60 8.08 21.73
C LEU A 287 55.23 8.55 21.24
N GLY A 288 54.17 8.39 22.02
CA GLY A 288 52.82 8.79 21.64
C GLY A 288 52.08 9.58 22.70
N GLY A 289 52.62 10.74 23.13
CA GLY A 289 51.95 11.60 24.10
C GLY A 289 52.52 12.98 24.15
N SER A 290 52.05 13.87 23.31
CA SER A 290 52.06 15.30 23.53
C SER A 290 50.94 15.94 22.69
#